data_1bbe04e4d6def7522c2f5ec940d497db
#
_entry.id   1bbe04e4d6def7522c2f5ec940d497db
#
_cell.length_a   1.000
_cell.length_b   1.000
_cell.length_c   1.000
_cell.angle_alpha   90.00
_cell.angle_beta   90.00
_cell.angle_gamma   90.00
#
_symmetry.space_group_name_H-M   'P 1'
#
loop_
_entity.id
_entity.type
_entity.pdbx_description
1 polymer ?
#
loop_
_entity_poly.entity_id
_entity_poly.type
_entity_poly.pdbx_seq_one_letter_code
_entity_poly.pdbx_strand_id
1 'polypeptide(L)'
;IVKKKITEFSSFEVEDKFFEEKITQFLKKEKINWNIVQTPMFLNSREKFKNYLSKSKKPFMAVFYKETRRDLDILMKKDGNPEGGKWSFDEENRNKLPKNISIPKFPKITETVHTKKLKILIDKNFKSHPGNTKDFWFATEYDDVIKLLNFFIKEKSNLFGDYEDAVDQKDNILFHSALSPYINLGLITPEFIIKKVLDFHNKNKIRLNSLEGYIRQVIGWREFMRGIYQSYSKEMETRNFFKQNRKMKNSWYEGTTGLPPLDYAIKNAVNYGW
;
A
#
# COMPACT_ATOMS: atom_id res chain seq x y z
N ILE A 1 -10.55 3.68 31.26
CA ILE A 1 -10.88 5.07 30.84
C ILE A 1 -11.89 5.66 31.85
N VAL A 2 -13.10 5.13 31.93
CA VAL A 2 -14.18 5.67 32.79
C VAL A 2 -13.80 5.69 34.26
N LYS A 3 -13.17 4.63 34.80
CA LYS A 3 -12.68 4.57 36.20
C LYS A 3 -11.66 5.67 36.57
N LYS A 4 -10.96 6.26 35.57
CA LYS A 4 -9.94 7.30 35.76
C LYS A 4 -10.44 8.72 35.54
N LYS A 5 -11.75 8.95 35.31
CA LYS A 5 -12.35 10.26 35.04
C LYS A 5 -11.63 11.00 33.88
N ILE A 6 -11.29 10.30 32.82
CA ILE A 6 -10.67 10.89 31.63
C ILE A 6 -11.72 11.73 30.89
N THR A 7 -11.37 12.98 30.59
CA THR A 7 -12.25 13.94 29.90
C THR A 7 -11.82 14.19 28.45
N GLU A 8 -10.61 13.79 28.10
CA GLU A 8 -10.04 13.98 26.76
C GLU A 8 -9.33 12.71 26.29
N PHE A 9 -9.49 12.38 25.01
CA PHE A 9 -8.82 11.29 24.33
C PHE A 9 -8.17 11.84 23.05
N SER A 10 -6.85 11.66 22.91
CA SER A 10 -6.12 12.05 21.71
C SER A 10 -5.66 10.82 20.96
N SER A 11 -5.87 10.79 19.65
CA SER A 11 -5.34 9.76 18.77
C SER A 11 -5.03 10.32 17.38
N PHE A 12 -4.27 9.57 16.59
CA PHE A 12 -4.22 9.80 15.16
C PHE A 12 -5.58 9.53 14.51
N GLU A 13 -5.79 10.08 13.31
CA GLU A 13 -6.92 9.71 12.45
C GLU A 13 -7.05 8.19 12.36
N VAL A 14 -8.26 7.68 12.50
CA VAL A 14 -8.56 6.24 12.34
C VAL A 14 -9.04 6.03 10.93
N GLU A 15 -8.30 5.25 10.14
CA GLU A 15 -8.60 5.06 8.72
C GLU A 15 -9.72 4.04 8.48
N ASP A 16 -9.93 3.08 9.38
CA ASP A 16 -11.04 2.15 9.36
C ASP A 16 -12.35 2.85 9.81
N LYS A 17 -13.31 3.01 8.90
CA LYS A 17 -14.59 3.69 9.17
C LYS A 17 -15.42 3.02 10.24
N PHE A 18 -15.45 1.69 10.27
CA PHE A 18 -16.21 0.94 11.28
C PHE A 18 -15.62 1.12 12.67
N PHE A 19 -14.28 1.17 12.75
CA PHE A 19 -13.61 1.39 14.01
C PHE A 19 -13.70 2.86 14.46
N GLU A 20 -13.57 3.81 13.55
CA GLU A 20 -13.77 5.25 13.80
C GLU A 20 -15.17 5.52 14.38
N GLU A 21 -16.19 4.89 13.80
CA GLU A 21 -17.57 5.00 14.28
C GLU A 21 -17.75 4.43 15.70
N LYS A 22 -17.18 3.24 15.98
CA LYS A 22 -17.21 2.64 17.32
C LYS A 22 -16.56 3.54 18.37
N ILE A 23 -15.41 4.14 18.06
CA ILE A 23 -14.72 5.08 18.95
C ILE A 23 -15.62 6.31 19.16
N THR A 24 -16.17 6.88 18.09
CA THR A 24 -17.05 8.06 18.14
C THR A 24 -18.25 7.81 19.04
N GLN A 25 -18.93 6.70 18.86
CA GLN A 25 -20.11 6.32 19.67
C GLN A 25 -19.74 6.14 21.14
N PHE A 26 -18.63 5.47 21.43
CA PHE A 26 -18.14 5.27 22.79
C PHE A 26 -17.79 6.60 23.46
N LEU A 27 -16.99 7.44 22.83
CA LEU A 27 -16.56 8.72 23.41
C LEU A 27 -17.73 9.67 23.62
N LYS A 28 -18.69 9.69 22.69
CA LYS A 28 -19.95 10.47 22.85
C LYS A 28 -20.77 9.99 24.05
N LYS A 29 -20.93 8.67 24.21
CA LYS A 29 -21.64 8.09 25.37
C LYS A 29 -20.98 8.46 26.68
N GLU A 30 -19.68 8.41 26.75
CA GLU A 30 -18.91 8.69 27.98
C GLU A 30 -18.60 10.19 28.17
N LYS A 31 -19.07 11.06 27.27
CA LYS A 31 -18.82 12.51 27.26
C LYS A 31 -17.34 12.88 27.29
N ILE A 32 -16.54 12.18 26.51
CA ILE A 32 -15.08 12.38 26.38
C ILE A 32 -14.82 13.14 25.07
N ASN A 33 -14.05 14.21 25.15
CA ASN A 33 -13.62 14.95 23.96
C ASN A 33 -12.60 14.16 23.17
N TRP A 34 -12.77 14.08 21.84
CA TRP A 34 -11.82 13.43 20.95
C TRP A 34 -10.98 14.47 20.21
N ASN A 35 -9.70 14.51 20.54
CA ASN A 35 -8.71 15.29 19.81
C ASN A 35 -8.06 14.41 18.73
N ILE A 36 -8.39 14.65 17.47
CA ILE A 36 -7.91 13.87 16.32
C ILE A 36 -6.69 14.59 15.71
N VAL A 37 -5.56 13.90 15.68
CA VAL A 37 -4.32 14.38 15.07
C VAL A 37 -4.15 13.74 13.69
N GLN A 38 -3.69 14.52 12.72
CA GLN A 38 -3.41 13.98 11.36
C GLN A 38 -2.41 12.82 11.46
N THR A 39 -2.74 11.73 10.78
CA THR A 39 -1.87 10.54 10.77
C THR A 39 -0.61 10.78 9.94
N PRO A 40 0.59 10.34 10.38
CA PRO A 40 1.80 10.37 9.56
C PRO A 40 1.81 9.31 8.45
N MET A 41 0.80 8.45 8.43
CA MET A 41 0.70 7.35 7.45
C MET A 41 0.20 7.80 6.08
N PHE A 42 -0.22 9.07 5.96
CA PHE A 42 -0.62 9.71 4.71
C PHE A 42 -0.10 11.15 4.66
N LEU A 43 0.41 11.57 3.49
CA LEU A 43 0.97 12.91 3.31
C LEU A 43 -0.11 13.96 3.06
N ASN A 44 -1.25 13.55 2.50
CA ASN A 44 -2.37 14.44 2.27
C ASN A 44 -3.39 14.33 3.40
N SER A 45 -3.93 15.47 3.87
CA SER A 45 -5.04 15.48 4.81
C SER A 45 -6.34 15.00 4.17
N ARG A 46 -7.30 14.56 4.99
CA ARG A 46 -8.67 14.24 4.53
C ARG A 46 -9.34 15.46 3.90
N GLU A 47 -9.07 16.65 4.44
CA GLU A 47 -9.60 17.91 3.92
C GLU A 47 -9.07 18.22 2.51
N LYS A 48 -7.79 18.03 2.26
CA LYS A 48 -7.21 18.21 0.93
C LYS A 48 -7.92 17.37 -0.12
N PHE A 49 -8.23 16.10 0.18
CA PHE A 49 -8.96 15.25 -0.74
C PHE A 49 -10.41 15.71 -0.96
N LYS A 50 -11.10 16.18 0.08
CA LYS A 50 -12.45 16.78 -0.04
C LYS A 50 -12.41 18.03 -0.93
N ASN A 51 -11.40 18.88 -0.77
CA ASN A 51 -11.21 20.07 -1.59
C ASN A 51 -10.92 19.73 -3.05
N TYR A 52 -10.15 18.68 -3.31
CA TYR A 52 -9.97 18.14 -4.65
C TYR A 52 -11.31 17.67 -5.25
N LEU A 53 -12.10 16.89 -4.51
CA LEU A 53 -13.41 16.40 -4.99
C LEU A 53 -14.40 17.53 -5.30
N SER A 54 -14.42 18.59 -4.48
CA SER A 54 -15.32 19.74 -4.69
C SER A 54 -15.09 20.48 -6.01
N LYS A 55 -13.88 20.40 -6.54
CA LYS A 55 -13.47 21.00 -7.82
C LYS A 55 -13.57 20.05 -9.00
N SER A 56 -13.80 18.77 -8.76
CA SER A 56 -13.74 17.72 -9.77
C SER A 56 -15.13 17.15 -10.06
N LYS A 57 -15.53 17.07 -11.34
CA LYS A 57 -16.79 16.40 -11.73
C LYS A 57 -16.79 14.90 -11.42
N LYS A 58 -15.64 14.28 -11.52
CA LYS A 58 -15.39 12.87 -11.19
C LYS A 58 -14.01 12.72 -10.58
N PRO A 59 -13.83 11.84 -9.58
CA PRO A 59 -12.51 11.57 -9.06
C PRO A 59 -11.64 10.90 -10.15
N PHE A 60 -10.45 11.44 -10.34
CA PHE A 60 -9.48 10.93 -11.30
C PHE A 60 -8.06 11.02 -10.73
N MET A 61 -7.42 9.87 -10.53
CA MET A 61 -6.15 9.75 -9.83
C MET A 61 -5.06 10.65 -10.41
N ALA A 62 -4.92 10.72 -11.73
CA ALA A 62 -3.87 11.52 -12.36
C ALA A 62 -3.98 13.02 -12.07
N VAL A 63 -5.20 13.56 -11.89
CA VAL A 63 -5.41 14.97 -11.52
C VAL A 63 -5.00 15.20 -10.08
N PHE A 64 -5.47 14.35 -9.17
CA PHE A 64 -5.09 14.40 -7.76
C PHE A 64 -3.58 14.25 -7.55
N TYR A 65 -2.94 13.33 -8.27
CA TYR A 65 -1.51 13.12 -8.24
C TYR A 65 -0.70 14.36 -8.67
N LYS A 66 -1.13 15.04 -9.75
CA LYS A 66 -0.51 16.31 -10.17
C LYS A 66 -0.55 17.37 -9.08
N GLU A 67 -1.71 17.55 -8.44
CA GLU A 67 -1.87 18.49 -7.34
C GLU A 67 -0.98 18.09 -6.16
N THR A 68 -0.96 16.81 -5.81
CA THR A 68 -0.12 16.28 -4.73
C THR A 68 1.37 16.50 -5.00
N ARG A 69 1.85 16.26 -6.23
CA ARG A 69 3.25 16.51 -6.59
C ARG A 69 3.65 17.96 -6.44
N ARG A 70 2.78 18.90 -6.88
CA ARG A 70 3.02 20.34 -6.74
C ARG A 70 3.07 20.77 -5.28
N ASP A 71 2.11 20.33 -4.49
CA ASP A 71 1.99 20.77 -3.09
C ASP A 71 3.13 20.22 -2.21
N LEU A 72 3.65 19.04 -2.54
CA LEU A 72 4.75 18.39 -1.83
C LEU A 72 6.13 18.70 -2.46
N ASP A 73 6.16 19.44 -3.56
CA ASP A 73 7.38 19.75 -4.35
C ASP A 73 8.19 18.49 -4.73
N ILE A 74 7.49 17.39 -5.09
CA ILE A 74 8.12 16.11 -5.42
C ILE A 74 8.28 15.97 -6.93
N LEU A 75 9.51 15.76 -7.41
CA LEU A 75 9.88 15.67 -8.82
C LEU A 75 9.41 16.92 -9.62
N MET A 76 9.54 18.07 -9.01
CA MET A 76 9.21 19.36 -9.62
C MET A 76 10.47 20.17 -9.92
N LYS A 77 10.44 20.89 -11.04
CA LYS A 77 11.45 21.91 -11.38
C LYS A 77 11.11 23.24 -10.74
N LYS A 78 12.09 24.11 -10.62
CA LYS A 78 11.90 25.50 -10.10
C LYS A 78 10.88 26.33 -10.87
N ASP A 79 10.65 26.01 -12.14
CA ASP A 79 9.65 26.66 -13.00
C ASP A 79 8.23 26.13 -12.83
N GLY A 80 7.99 25.21 -11.88
CA GLY A 80 6.70 24.58 -11.63
C GLY A 80 6.32 23.46 -12.60
N ASN A 81 7.21 23.11 -13.54
CA ASN A 81 7.01 21.98 -14.44
C ASN A 81 7.48 20.66 -13.80
N PRO A 82 6.92 19.52 -14.20
CA PRO A 82 7.39 18.23 -13.72
C PRO A 82 8.81 17.92 -14.23
N GLU A 83 9.59 17.25 -13.40
CA GLU A 83 10.88 16.71 -13.82
C GLU A 83 10.70 15.74 -14.99
N GLY A 84 11.58 15.79 -16.00
CA GLY A 84 11.45 15.05 -17.25
C GLY A 84 10.34 15.54 -18.19
N GLY A 85 9.63 16.64 -17.88
CA GLY A 85 8.61 17.24 -18.75
C GLY A 85 7.27 16.51 -18.81
N LYS A 86 7.14 15.36 -18.13
CA LYS A 86 5.90 14.57 -18.08
C LYS A 86 5.42 14.41 -16.63
N TRP A 87 4.09 14.39 -16.45
CA TRP A 87 3.48 14.12 -15.14
C TRP A 87 3.48 12.64 -14.78
N SER A 88 3.51 11.77 -15.75
CA SER A 88 3.56 10.32 -15.60
C SER A 88 4.34 9.68 -16.73
N PHE A 89 5.09 8.64 -16.42
CA PHE A 89 5.83 7.80 -17.35
C PHE A 89 5.20 6.41 -17.48
N ASP A 90 3.93 6.25 -17.10
CA ASP A 90 3.20 4.98 -17.10
C ASP A 90 3.26 4.22 -18.43
N GLU A 91 3.29 4.93 -19.55
CA GLU A 91 3.43 4.33 -20.89
C GLU A 91 4.77 3.59 -21.08
N GLU A 92 5.80 3.97 -20.34
CA GLU A 92 7.13 3.37 -20.38
C GLU A 92 7.25 2.17 -19.39
N ASN A 93 6.23 1.94 -18.55
CA ASN A 93 6.25 1.00 -17.42
C ASN A 93 5.56 -0.34 -17.73
N ARG A 94 5.37 -0.69 -18.99
CA ARG A 94 4.65 -1.90 -19.43
C ARG A 94 5.51 -2.83 -20.27
N ASN A 95 6.79 -2.89 -19.99
CA ASN A 95 7.71 -3.72 -20.75
C ASN A 95 7.53 -5.21 -20.41
N LYS A 96 7.69 -6.05 -21.41
CA LYS A 96 7.70 -7.49 -21.23
C LYS A 96 8.96 -7.92 -20.48
N LEU A 97 8.80 -8.77 -19.45
CA LEU A 97 9.93 -9.32 -18.70
C LEU A 97 10.82 -10.19 -19.63
N PRO A 98 12.12 -9.88 -19.76
CA PRO A 98 13.05 -10.70 -20.54
C PRO A 98 13.21 -12.09 -19.93
N LYS A 99 13.32 -13.13 -20.77
CA LYS A 99 13.41 -14.52 -20.31
C LYS A 99 14.60 -14.80 -19.36
N ASN A 100 15.69 -14.08 -19.53
CA ASN A 100 16.96 -14.30 -18.80
C ASN A 100 17.27 -13.16 -17.82
N ILE A 101 16.28 -12.37 -17.40
CA ILE A 101 16.51 -11.30 -16.44
C ILE A 101 16.81 -11.89 -15.05
N SER A 102 17.85 -11.38 -14.42
CA SER A 102 18.14 -11.70 -13.03
C SER A 102 17.30 -10.83 -12.11
N ILE A 103 16.49 -11.47 -11.26
CA ILE A 103 15.65 -10.79 -10.28
C ILE A 103 16.36 -10.84 -8.93
N PRO A 104 16.76 -9.69 -8.37
CA PRO A 104 17.38 -9.64 -7.04
C PRO A 104 16.41 -10.15 -5.97
N LYS A 105 16.84 -11.12 -5.17
CA LYS A 105 16.02 -11.68 -4.08
C LYS A 105 16.26 -10.91 -2.80
N PHE A 106 15.18 -10.61 -2.07
CA PHE A 106 15.26 -9.97 -0.77
C PHE A 106 16.16 -10.75 0.20
N PRO A 107 16.88 -10.04 1.08
CA PRO A 107 17.64 -10.67 2.15
C PRO A 107 16.69 -11.45 3.07
N LYS A 108 17.15 -12.60 3.54
CA LYS A 108 16.40 -13.37 4.53
C LYS A 108 16.30 -12.60 5.84
N ILE A 109 15.11 -12.54 6.38
CA ILE A 109 14.83 -11.95 7.69
C ILE A 109 14.88 -13.05 8.74
N THR A 110 15.53 -12.78 9.87
CA THR A 110 15.60 -13.71 10.99
C THR A 110 14.31 -13.63 11.80
N GLU A 111 13.68 -14.77 12.01
CA GLU A 111 12.47 -14.83 12.83
C GLU A 111 12.79 -14.49 14.29
N THR A 112 12.01 -13.58 14.86
CA THR A 112 12.07 -13.26 16.28
C THR A 112 11.49 -14.39 17.15
N VAL A 113 11.77 -14.36 18.45
CA VAL A 113 11.16 -15.27 19.42
C VAL A 113 9.62 -15.14 19.43
N HIS A 114 9.12 -13.91 19.26
CA HIS A 114 7.68 -13.64 19.18
C HIS A 114 7.06 -14.23 17.92
N THR A 115 7.70 -14.07 16.76
CA THR A 115 7.25 -14.64 15.49
C THR A 115 7.14 -16.16 15.60
N LYS A 116 8.16 -16.83 16.14
CA LYS A 116 8.14 -18.30 16.35
C LYS A 116 6.99 -18.76 17.23
N LYS A 117 6.74 -18.08 18.35
CA LYS A 117 5.60 -18.38 19.24
C LYS A 117 4.25 -18.17 18.56
N LEU A 118 4.09 -17.07 17.80
CA LEU A 118 2.86 -16.78 17.11
C LEU A 118 2.57 -17.75 15.97
N LYS A 119 3.58 -18.22 15.24
CA LYS A 119 3.41 -19.27 14.22
C LYS A 119 2.75 -20.52 14.82
N ILE A 120 3.25 -21.00 15.95
CA ILE A 120 2.68 -22.17 16.66
C ILE A 120 1.21 -21.90 17.06
N LEU A 121 0.91 -20.72 17.58
CA LEU A 121 -0.43 -20.33 17.99
C LEU A 121 -1.40 -20.27 16.80
N ILE A 122 -0.96 -19.69 15.69
CA ILE A 122 -1.74 -19.56 14.45
C ILE A 122 -2.01 -20.94 13.85
N ASP A 123 -0.98 -21.77 13.71
CA ASP A 123 -1.12 -23.12 13.16
C ASP A 123 -2.07 -23.99 14.00
N LYS A 124 -2.12 -23.77 15.32
CA LYS A 124 -3.06 -24.46 16.21
C LYS A 124 -4.50 -23.96 16.05
N ASN A 125 -4.69 -22.63 16.07
CA ASN A 125 -6.04 -22.04 16.22
C ASN A 125 -6.73 -21.78 14.88
N PHE A 126 -5.97 -21.61 13.79
CA PHE A 126 -6.46 -21.24 12.47
C PHE A 126 -6.19 -22.30 11.40
N LYS A 127 -6.10 -23.56 11.81
CA LYS A 127 -5.76 -24.70 10.96
C LYS A 127 -6.66 -24.88 9.72
N SER A 128 -7.91 -24.41 9.80
CA SER A 128 -8.89 -24.47 8.70
C SER A 128 -8.92 -23.23 7.80
N HIS A 129 -8.10 -22.21 8.09
CA HIS A 129 -8.03 -21.00 7.28
C HIS A 129 -7.02 -21.16 6.15
N PRO A 130 -7.19 -20.40 5.03
CA PRO A 130 -6.20 -20.34 3.97
C PRO A 130 -4.84 -19.82 4.46
N GLY A 131 -3.79 -20.22 3.76
CA GLY A 131 -2.42 -19.84 4.08
C GLY A 131 -1.74 -20.81 5.03
N ASN A 132 -0.46 -20.56 5.27
CA ASN A 132 0.35 -21.28 6.25
C ASN A 132 1.41 -20.34 6.83
N THR A 133 1.96 -20.69 7.99
CA THR A 133 3.00 -19.88 8.64
C THR A 133 4.41 -20.30 8.26
N LYS A 134 4.60 -21.41 7.57
CA LYS A 134 5.92 -21.99 7.25
C LYS A 134 6.77 -21.02 6.43
N ASP A 135 6.16 -20.43 5.42
CA ASP A 135 6.85 -19.56 4.47
C ASP A 135 6.67 -18.06 4.79
N PHE A 136 6.36 -17.74 6.06
CA PHE A 136 6.26 -16.36 6.51
C PHE A 136 7.65 -15.68 6.46
N TRP A 137 7.78 -14.66 5.61
CA TRP A 137 9.05 -13.99 5.31
C TRP A 137 9.07 -12.51 5.69
N PHE A 138 7.96 -11.98 6.17
CA PHE A 138 7.84 -10.55 6.50
C PHE A 138 8.71 -10.17 7.70
N ALA A 139 9.33 -8.99 7.62
CA ALA A 139 9.99 -8.36 8.75
C ALA A 139 8.97 -7.97 9.82
N THR A 140 9.35 -8.10 11.08
CA THR A 140 8.52 -7.71 12.22
C THR A 140 9.18 -6.64 13.09
N GLU A 141 10.40 -6.23 12.74
CA GLU A 141 11.19 -5.23 13.45
C GLU A 141 11.57 -4.08 12.49
N TYR A 142 11.66 -2.88 13.04
CA TYR A 142 11.98 -1.67 12.28
C TYR A 142 13.29 -1.78 11.48
N ASP A 143 14.36 -2.24 12.12
CA ASP A 143 15.68 -2.34 11.47
C ASP A 143 15.67 -3.28 10.27
N ASP A 144 14.90 -4.34 10.33
CA ASP A 144 14.76 -5.28 9.22
C ASP A 144 13.93 -4.67 8.08
N VAL A 145 12.91 -3.87 8.39
CA VAL A 145 12.18 -3.10 7.37
C VAL A 145 13.10 -2.11 6.67
N ILE A 146 13.98 -1.44 7.41
CA ILE A 146 14.98 -0.53 6.82
C ILE A 146 15.96 -1.28 5.92
N LYS A 147 16.40 -2.48 6.29
CA LYS A 147 17.23 -3.34 5.41
C LYS A 147 16.50 -3.67 4.11
N LEU A 148 15.20 -4.04 4.18
CA LEU A 148 14.40 -4.33 3.00
C LEU A 148 14.21 -3.10 2.10
N LEU A 149 13.94 -1.94 2.69
CA LEU A 149 13.85 -0.68 1.94
C LEU A 149 15.17 -0.34 1.24
N ASN A 150 16.28 -0.41 1.95
CA ASN A 150 17.60 -0.11 1.38
C ASN A 150 17.96 -1.10 0.25
N PHE A 151 17.62 -2.37 0.42
CA PHE A 151 17.79 -3.39 -0.61
C PHE A 151 16.95 -3.07 -1.86
N PHE A 152 15.66 -2.76 -1.68
CA PHE A 152 14.79 -2.36 -2.80
C PHE A 152 15.39 -1.16 -3.55
N ILE A 153 15.75 -0.12 -2.83
CA ILE A 153 16.28 1.12 -3.42
C ILE A 153 17.54 0.83 -4.24
N LYS A 154 18.44 0.03 -3.71
CA LYS A 154 19.75 -0.24 -4.34
C LYS A 154 19.66 -1.23 -5.49
N GLU A 155 18.93 -2.33 -5.31
CA GLU A 155 19.00 -3.49 -6.21
C GLU A 155 17.81 -3.56 -7.19
N LYS A 156 16.64 -3.00 -6.84
CA LYS A 156 15.42 -3.18 -7.62
C LYS A 156 14.87 -1.88 -8.22
N SER A 157 15.05 -0.76 -7.54
CA SER A 157 14.34 0.49 -7.88
C SER A 157 14.59 0.97 -9.31
N ASN A 158 15.77 0.72 -9.87
CA ASN A 158 16.13 1.19 -11.20
C ASN A 158 15.34 0.49 -12.33
N LEU A 159 14.86 -0.71 -12.10
CA LEU A 159 14.06 -1.50 -13.04
C LEU A 159 12.58 -1.60 -12.63
N PHE A 160 12.20 -0.97 -11.51
CA PHE A 160 10.82 -0.98 -11.04
C PHE A 160 9.85 -0.51 -12.12
N GLY A 161 10.11 0.66 -12.74
CA GLY A 161 9.21 1.23 -13.75
C GLY A 161 9.06 0.30 -14.95
N ASP A 162 10.16 -0.15 -15.54
CA ASP A 162 10.11 -0.98 -16.74
C ASP A 162 9.20 -2.20 -16.58
N TYR A 163 9.18 -2.80 -15.39
CA TYR A 163 8.50 -4.07 -15.11
C TYR A 163 7.43 -3.95 -14.01
N GLU A 164 6.89 -2.75 -13.80
CA GLU A 164 5.85 -2.49 -12.80
C GLU A 164 4.64 -3.40 -12.99
N ASP A 165 4.19 -3.58 -14.26
CA ASP A 165 3.03 -4.39 -14.62
C ASP A 165 3.40 -5.83 -15.06
N ALA A 166 4.66 -6.22 -14.95
CA ALA A 166 5.09 -7.55 -15.36
C ALA A 166 4.62 -8.62 -14.38
N VAL A 167 4.37 -9.82 -14.90
CA VAL A 167 3.97 -11.01 -14.12
C VAL A 167 4.88 -12.16 -14.45
N ASP A 168 5.32 -12.91 -13.44
CA ASP A 168 6.12 -14.13 -13.58
C ASP A 168 5.61 -15.22 -12.63
N GLN A 169 5.66 -16.49 -13.08
CA GLN A 169 5.23 -17.63 -12.26
C GLN A 169 6.24 -18.04 -11.19
N LYS A 170 7.51 -17.64 -11.34
CA LYS A 170 8.60 -18.05 -10.45
C LYS A 170 8.90 -17.03 -9.36
N ASP A 171 8.50 -15.78 -9.57
CA ASP A 171 8.72 -14.69 -8.61
C ASP A 171 7.52 -13.74 -8.59
N ASN A 172 6.80 -13.75 -7.47
CA ASN A 172 5.59 -12.94 -7.28
C ASN A 172 5.90 -11.48 -6.94
N ILE A 173 7.16 -11.13 -6.66
CA ILE A 173 7.55 -9.79 -6.20
C ILE A 173 8.25 -9.02 -7.30
N LEU A 174 9.06 -9.70 -8.12
CA LEU A 174 9.85 -9.10 -9.19
C LEU A 174 10.67 -7.90 -8.68
N PHE A 175 10.43 -6.73 -9.25
CA PHE A 175 11.11 -5.48 -8.91
C PHE A 175 10.33 -4.61 -7.93
N HIS A 176 9.25 -5.12 -7.33
CA HIS A 176 8.47 -4.39 -6.33
C HIS A 176 9.16 -4.30 -4.96
N SER A 177 8.78 -3.30 -4.18
CA SER A 177 9.34 -3.05 -2.85
C SER A 177 8.76 -3.96 -1.76
N ALA A 178 7.54 -4.46 -1.95
CA ALA A 178 6.79 -5.25 -0.97
C ALA A 178 6.67 -4.59 0.43
N LEU A 179 6.64 -3.24 0.49
CA LEU A 179 6.61 -2.49 1.75
C LEU A 179 5.21 -2.22 2.31
N SER A 180 4.15 -2.57 1.58
CA SER A 180 2.76 -2.30 1.99
C SER A 180 2.41 -2.79 3.40
N PRO A 181 2.79 -4.02 3.84
CA PRO A 181 2.48 -4.48 5.19
C PRO A 181 3.09 -3.60 6.28
N TYR A 182 4.32 -3.15 6.08
CA TYR A 182 5.05 -2.33 7.05
C TYR A 182 4.50 -0.91 7.15
N ILE A 183 4.07 -0.34 6.03
CA ILE A 183 3.37 0.94 6.01
C ILE A 183 2.02 0.81 6.72
N ASN A 184 1.26 -0.25 6.43
CA ASN A 184 -0.06 -0.43 7.03
C ASN A 184 -0.01 -0.69 8.55
N LEU A 185 1.08 -1.27 9.05
CA LEU A 185 1.31 -1.50 10.48
C LEU A 185 2.03 -0.33 11.17
N GLY A 186 2.39 0.72 10.45
CA GLY A 186 3.07 1.89 11.03
C GLY A 186 4.54 1.68 11.38
N LEU A 187 5.17 0.62 10.88
CA LEU A 187 6.61 0.39 11.08
C LEU A 187 7.48 1.37 10.28
N ILE A 188 6.95 1.90 9.18
CA ILE A 188 7.62 2.88 8.32
C ILE A 188 6.60 3.83 7.71
N THR A 189 6.95 5.12 7.60
CA THR A 189 6.04 6.11 7.01
C THR A 189 6.29 6.31 5.52
N PRO A 190 5.24 6.69 4.74
CA PRO A 190 5.40 7.04 3.32
C PRO A 190 6.40 8.17 3.09
N GLU A 191 6.40 9.18 3.96
CA GLU A 191 7.34 10.30 3.90
C GLU A 191 8.78 9.83 3.99
N PHE A 192 9.08 8.96 4.95
CA PHE A 192 10.42 8.40 5.12
C PHE A 192 10.86 7.60 3.88
N ILE A 193 9.96 6.79 3.30
CA ILE A 193 10.25 6.03 2.08
C ILE A 193 10.60 6.97 0.93
N ILE A 194 9.76 7.98 0.68
CA ILE A 194 9.96 8.94 -0.41
C ILE A 194 11.28 9.69 -0.23
N LYS A 195 11.54 10.20 0.98
CA LYS A 195 12.80 10.86 1.27
C LYS A 195 14.01 9.98 0.96
N LYS A 196 13.99 8.72 1.41
CA LYS A 196 15.09 7.76 1.16
C LYS A 196 15.29 7.48 -0.34
N VAL A 197 14.21 7.33 -1.09
CA VAL A 197 14.27 7.07 -2.54
C VAL A 197 14.83 8.30 -3.28
N LEU A 198 14.36 9.50 -2.94
CA LEU A 198 14.85 10.75 -3.52
C LEU A 198 16.31 11.03 -3.16
N ASP A 199 16.71 10.82 -1.90
CA ASP A 199 18.10 10.97 -1.46
C ASP A 199 19.04 10.02 -2.22
N PHE A 200 18.59 8.81 -2.48
CA PHE A 200 19.35 7.83 -3.27
C PHE A 200 19.42 8.24 -4.75
N HIS A 201 18.29 8.68 -5.33
CA HIS A 201 18.24 9.17 -6.71
C HIS A 201 19.20 10.32 -6.94
N ASN A 202 19.26 11.28 -6.03
CA ASN A 202 20.13 12.44 -6.14
C ASN A 202 21.61 12.04 -6.27
N LYS A 203 22.01 10.95 -5.63
CA LYS A 203 23.38 10.43 -5.64
C LYS A 203 23.66 9.45 -6.78
N ASN A 204 22.71 8.56 -7.09
CA ASN A 204 22.91 7.37 -7.94
C ASN A 204 22.08 7.37 -9.22
N LYS A 205 21.19 8.35 -9.42
CA LYS A 205 20.40 8.54 -10.64
C LYS A 205 19.55 7.33 -11.04
N ILE A 206 18.55 6.99 -10.23
CA ILE A 206 17.49 6.04 -10.64
C ILE A 206 16.86 6.55 -11.95
N ARG A 207 16.53 5.66 -12.88
CA ARG A 207 15.82 6.01 -14.11
C ARG A 207 14.51 6.72 -13.79
N LEU A 208 14.21 7.79 -14.51
CA LEU A 208 13.09 8.67 -14.13
C LEU A 208 11.73 7.99 -14.23
N ASN A 209 11.51 7.10 -15.21
CA ASN A 209 10.28 6.31 -15.30
C ASN A 209 10.08 5.41 -14.05
N SER A 210 11.17 4.81 -13.54
CA SER A 210 11.13 3.98 -12.33
C SER A 210 10.91 4.80 -11.07
N LEU A 211 11.60 5.93 -10.96
CA LEU A 211 11.46 6.84 -9.82
C LEU A 211 10.04 7.41 -9.73
N GLU A 212 9.55 8.00 -10.83
CA GLU A 212 8.20 8.57 -10.90
C GLU A 212 7.15 7.47 -10.70
N GLY A 213 7.31 6.33 -11.37
CA GLY A 213 6.40 5.20 -11.21
C GLY A 213 6.25 4.78 -9.76
N TYR A 214 7.36 4.61 -9.04
CA TYR A 214 7.34 4.25 -7.63
C TYR A 214 6.70 5.33 -6.74
N ILE A 215 7.08 6.59 -6.93
CA ILE A 215 6.50 7.72 -6.20
C ILE A 215 4.99 7.81 -6.48
N ARG A 216 4.55 7.58 -7.71
CA ARG A 216 3.14 7.58 -8.10
C ARG A 216 2.33 6.50 -7.37
N GLN A 217 2.92 5.34 -7.07
CA GLN A 217 2.24 4.35 -6.23
C GLN A 217 2.03 4.85 -4.80
N VAL A 218 3.04 5.50 -4.21
CA VAL A 218 3.00 5.92 -2.80
C VAL A 218 2.14 7.16 -2.58
N ILE A 219 2.31 8.23 -3.36
CA ILE A 219 1.58 9.49 -3.17
C ILE A 219 0.44 9.73 -4.17
N GLY A 220 0.36 8.91 -5.22
CA GLY A 220 -0.76 8.92 -6.17
C GLY A 220 -1.81 7.90 -5.75
N TRP A 221 -1.60 6.64 -6.10
CA TRP A 221 -2.61 5.60 -5.90
C TRP A 221 -2.98 5.36 -4.44
N ARG A 222 -2.02 5.21 -3.55
CA ARG A 222 -2.31 4.93 -2.13
C ARG A 222 -3.11 6.06 -1.48
N GLU A 223 -2.71 7.32 -1.71
CA GLU A 223 -3.39 8.50 -1.18
C GLU A 223 -4.78 8.68 -1.81
N PHE A 224 -4.87 8.47 -3.13
CA PHE A 224 -6.14 8.56 -3.85
C PHE A 224 -7.15 7.51 -3.37
N MET A 225 -6.73 6.25 -3.22
CA MET A 225 -7.60 5.18 -2.73
C MET A 225 -8.07 5.42 -1.29
N ARG A 226 -7.21 5.95 -0.42
CA ARG A 226 -7.63 6.43 0.90
C ARG A 226 -8.73 7.48 0.80
N GLY A 227 -8.52 8.48 -0.05
CA GLY A 227 -9.50 9.56 -0.25
C GLY A 227 -10.84 9.06 -0.80
N ILE A 228 -10.82 8.13 -1.75
CA ILE A 228 -12.02 7.46 -2.26
C ILE A 228 -12.74 6.70 -1.15
N TYR A 229 -12.02 5.87 -0.37
CA TYR A 229 -12.61 5.13 0.73
C TYR A 229 -13.23 6.06 1.78
N GLN A 230 -12.53 7.12 2.17
CA GLN A 230 -13.04 8.09 3.14
C GLN A 230 -14.29 8.85 2.65
N SER A 231 -14.41 9.07 1.33
CA SER A 231 -15.50 9.86 0.75
C SER A 231 -16.69 9.03 0.26
N TYR A 232 -16.46 7.80 -0.16
CA TYR A 232 -17.44 6.93 -0.84
C TYR A 232 -17.60 5.55 -0.18
N SER A 233 -17.17 5.37 1.07
CA SER A 233 -17.23 4.06 1.74
C SER A 233 -18.64 3.44 1.73
N LYS A 234 -19.67 4.26 1.96
CA LYS A 234 -21.06 3.79 1.94
C LYS A 234 -21.49 3.29 0.55
N GLU A 235 -21.11 4.00 -0.49
CA GLU A 235 -21.38 3.58 -1.87
C GLU A 235 -20.61 2.32 -2.22
N MET A 236 -19.34 2.21 -1.80
CA MET A 236 -18.52 1.02 -2.01
C MET A 236 -19.11 -0.21 -1.32
N GLU A 237 -19.70 -0.05 -0.14
CA GLU A 237 -20.32 -1.12 0.62
C GLU A 237 -21.67 -1.56 0.02
N THR A 238 -22.47 -0.63 -0.47
CA THR A 238 -23.88 -0.89 -0.80
C THR A 238 -24.19 -0.95 -2.30
N ARG A 239 -23.32 -0.44 -3.18
CA ARG A 239 -23.59 -0.38 -4.61
C ARG A 239 -22.95 -1.53 -5.38
N ASN A 240 -23.74 -2.12 -6.29
CA ASN A 240 -23.26 -3.03 -7.32
C ASN A 240 -23.31 -2.29 -8.68
N PHE A 241 -22.21 -1.64 -9.05
CA PHE A 241 -22.12 -0.81 -10.25
C PHE A 241 -22.53 -1.56 -11.53
N PHE A 242 -22.08 -2.81 -11.68
CA PHE A 242 -22.38 -3.63 -12.85
C PHE A 242 -23.68 -4.42 -12.73
N LYS A 243 -24.41 -4.29 -11.62
CA LYS A 243 -25.67 -5.02 -11.34
C LYS A 243 -25.55 -6.54 -11.55
N GLN A 244 -24.39 -7.12 -11.22
CA GLN A 244 -24.13 -8.54 -11.38
C GLN A 244 -24.68 -9.32 -10.19
N ASN A 245 -25.59 -10.26 -10.48
CA ASN A 245 -26.23 -11.10 -9.46
C ASN A 245 -25.83 -12.58 -9.56
N ARG A 246 -24.90 -12.92 -10.45
CA ARG A 246 -24.41 -14.29 -10.58
C ARG A 246 -23.58 -14.69 -9.37
N LYS A 247 -23.87 -15.87 -8.83
CA LYS A 247 -23.05 -16.45 -7.76
C LYS A 247 -21.70 -16.89 -8.32
N MET A 248 -20.66 -16.73 -7.51
CA MET A 248 -19.33 -17.20 -7.82
C MET A 248 -19.31 -18.72 -7.84
N LYS A 249 -18.70 -19.34 -8.85
CA LYS A 249 -18.53 -20.80 -8.93
C LYS A 249 -17.40 -21.24 -8.00
N ASN A 250 -17.47 -22.50 -7.50
CA ASN A 250 -16.43 -23.07 -6.62
C ASN A 250 -15.03 -23.04 -7.24
N SER A 251 -14.95 -23.15 -8.58
CA SER A 251 -13.67 -23.06 -9.29
C SER A 251 -12.87 -21.79 -9.01
N TRP A 252 -13.53 -20.68 -8.62
CA TRP A 252 -12.89 -19.44 -8.22
C TRP A 252 -12.28 -19.49 -6.81
N TYR A 253 -12.75 -20.37 -5.96
CA TYR A 253 -12.19 -20.60 -4.64
C TYR A 253 -11.10 -21.66 -4.65
N GLU A 254 -11.17 -22.60 -5.60
CA GLU A 254 -10.29 -23.76 -5.71
C GLU A 254 -9.12 -23.54 -6.69
N GLY A 255 -9.15 -22.48 -7.50
CA GLY A 255 -8.17 -22.24 -8.56
C GLY A 255 -8.24 -23.31 -9.66
N THR A 256 -9.49 -23.64 -10.10
CA THR A 256 -9.78 -24.62 -11.15
C THR A 256 -10.67 -24.02 -12.23
N THR A 257 -10.46 -22.73 -12.55
CA THR A 257 -11.26 -21.99 -13.54
C THR A 257 -10.97 -22.41 -14.97
N GLY A 258 -9.83 -23.04 -15.23
CA GLY A 258 -9.30 -23.35 -16.56
C GLY A 258 -8.51 -22.19 -17.20
N LEU A 259 -8.28 -21.11 -16.45
CA LEU A 259 -7.44 -19.99 -16.84
C LEU A 259 -6.11 -20.06 -16.02
N PRO A 260 -5.01 -20.60 -16.57
CA PRO A 260 -3.81 -20.90 -15.79
C PRO A 260 -3.25 -19.72 -14.97
N PRO A 261 -3.18 -18.48 -15.48
CA PRO A 261 -2.69 -17.35 -14.68
C PRO A 261 -3.58 -17.04 -13.48
N LEU A 262 -4.91 -17.14 -13.66
CA LEU A 262 -5.88 -16.91 -12.60
C LEU A 262 -5.84 -18.03 -11.56
N ASP A 263 -5.81 -19.28 -12.03
CA ASP A 263 -5.73 -20.46 -11.15
C ASP A 263 -4.45 -20.45 -10.31
N TYR A 264 -3.34 -19.98 -10.90
CA TYR A 264 -2.08 -19.78 -10.17
C TYR A 264 -2.22 -18.73 -9.08
N ALA A 265 -2.79 -17.56 -9.39
CA ALA A 265 -3.00 -16.48 -8.42
C ALA A 265 -3.91 -16.92 -7.25
N ILE A 266 -5.02 -17.62 -7.55
CA ILE A 266 -5.93 -18.15 -6.53
C ILE A 266 -5.20 -19.16 -5.63
N LYS A 267 -4.43 -20.07 -6.20
CA LYS A 267 -3.66 -21.08 -5.43
C LYS A 267 -2.60 -20.41 -4.55
N ASN A 268 -1.94 -19.35 -5.01
CA ASN A 268 -1.02 -18.59 -4.18
C ASN A 268 -1.73 -17.93 -2.99
N ALA A 269 -2.86 -17.28 -3.23
CA ALA A 269 -3.66 -16.70 -2.15
C ALA A 269 -4.11 -17.74 -1.12
N VAL A 270 -4.54 -18.92 -1.58
CA VAL A 270 -4.97 -20.03 -0.68
C VAL A 270 -3.80 -20.64 0.10
N ASN A 271 -2.63 -20.78 -0.53
CA ASN A 271 -1.48 -21.44 0.09
C ASN A 271 -0.66 -20.52 0.99
N TYR A 272 -0.52 -19.25 0.61
CA TYR A 272 0.38 -18.30 1.27
C TYR A 272 -0.34 -17.11 1.92
N GLY A 273 -1.64 -16.92 1.65
CA GLY A 273 -2.45 -15.85 2.22
C GLY A 273 -2.24 -14.49 1.51
N TRP A 274 -1.69 -14.48 0.29
CA TRP A 274 -1.45 -13.23 -0.47
C TRP A 274 -1.29 -13.47 -1.97
#